data_d144f04b70de325d503eb1953a19d993
#
_entry.id   d144f04b70de325d503eb1953a19d993
#
_cell.length_a   1.000
_cell.length_b   1.000
_cell.length_c   1.000
_cell.angle_alpha   90.00
_cell.angle_beta   90.00
_cell.angle_gamma   90.00
#
_symmetry.space_group_name_H-M   'P 1'
#
loop_
_entity.id
_entity.type
_entity.pdbx_description
1 polymer ?
#
loop_
_entity_poly.entity_id
_entity_poly.type
_entity_poly.pdbx_seq_one_letter_code
_entity_poly.pdbx_strand_id
1 'polypeptide(L)'
;MFEEVGRYLAFRFLLKRYTNRRDAVTYGIGHGGIEAILVLGLTAINNIAIAQLVNSGSIETITNGLTGAQLDQVQAQIAAVASFGAANLLLGLAERAIAMTLHISLSVVVFRAVRQRKAGYLGLAVALHALFDVPAALFQCGVLHSTWLVEALLLVLCLGCAAYAKKQYCALQEPEQQTLSDKEES
;
A
#
# COMPACT_ATOMS: atom_id res chain seq x y z
N MET A 1 -0.70 8.43 -5.99
CA MET A 1 0.00 9.26 -7.02
C MET A 1 1.24 9.96 -6.48
N PHE A 2 1.18 10.72 -5.39
CA PHE A 2 2.35 11.38 -4.79
C PHE A 2 3.43 10.40 -4.32
N GLU A 3 3.07 9.23 -3.86
CA GLU A 3 3.99 8.19 -3.41
C GLU A 3 4.94 7.72 -4.50
N GLU A 4 4.45 7.48 -5.71
CA GLU A 4 5.29 7.00 -6.81
C GLU A 4 6.29 8.06 -7.27
N VAL A 5 5.87 9.33 -7.25
CA VAL A 5 6.78 10.46 -7.51
C VAL A 5 7.80 10.58 -6.38
N GLY A 6 7.39 10.49 -5.12
CA GLY A 6 8.29 10.49 -3.96
C GLY A 6 9.28 9.34 -4.02
N ARG A 7 8.84 8.13 -4.37
CA ARG A 7 9.67 6.94 -4.59
C ARG A 7 10.69 7.15 -5.70
N TYR A 8 10.26 7.74 -6.83
CA TYR A 8 11.14 8.08 -7.93
C TYR A 8 12.22 9.09 -7.50
N LEU A 9 11.83 10.15 -6.77
CA LEU A 9 12.78 11.15 -6.26
C LEU A 9 13.75 10.53 -5.25
N ALA A 10 13.26 9.63 -4.39
CA ALA A 10 14.11 8.90 -3.45
C ALA A 10 15.19 8.10 -4.18
N PHE A 11 14.85 7.27 -5.16
CA PHE A 11 15.82 6.50 -5.93
C PHE A 11 16.76 7.39 -6.76
N ARG A 12 16.24 8.49 -7.31
CA ARG A 12 17.03 9.35 -8.19
C ARG A 12 18.04 10.23 -7.46
N PHE A 13 17.70 10.71 -6.28
CA PHE A 13 18.49 11.73 -5.57
C PHE A 13 19.05 11.24 -4.23
N LEU A 14 18.22 10.61 -3.40
CA LEU A 14 18.63 10.20 -2.06
C LEU A 14 19.37 8.88 -2.07
N LEU A 15 18.87 7.91 -2.84
CA LEU A 15 19.39 6.54 -2.88
C LEU A 15 20.21 6.25 -4.15
N LYS A 16 20.78 7.27 -4.76
CA LYS A 16 21.56 7.13 -6.02
C LYS A 16 22.75 6.18 -5.94
N ARG A 17 23.27 5.90 -4.74
CA ARG A 17 24.36 4.96 -4.49
C ARG A 17 23.88 3.50 -4.47
N TYR A 18 22.60 3.27 -4.25
CA TYR A 18 21.99 1.95 -4.20
C TYR A 18 21.55 1.57 -5.62
N THR A 19 22.35 0.72 -6.26
CA THR A 19 22.19 0.41 -7.69
C THR A 19 21.81 -1.03 -7.96
N ASN A 20 21.83 -1.88 -6.92
CA ASN A 20 21.43 -3.26 -7.03
C ASN A 20 19.90 -3.39 -7.11
N ARG A 21 19.41 -4.34 -7.89
CA ARG A 21 17.96 -4.61 -7.99
C ARG A 21 17.31 -5.01 -6.65
N ARG A 22 18.11 -5.57 -5.72
CA ARG A 22 17.65 -5.89 -4.36
C ARG A 22 17.28 -4.64 -3.56
N ASP A 23 17.94 -3.51 -3.84
CA ASP A 23 17.65 -2.24 -3.17
C ASP A 23 16.21 -1.78 -3.43
N ALA A 24 15.66 -2.07 -4.62
CA ALA A 24 14.26 -1.78 -4.92
C ALA A 24 13.29 -2.59 -4.05
N VAL A 25 13.59 -3.86 -3.81
CA VAL A 25 12.81 -4.74 -2.94
C VAL A 25 12.90 -4.27 -1.48
N THR A 26 14.11 -3.99 -1.01
CA THR A 26 14.36 -3.49 0.36
C THR A 26 13.61 -2.18 0.61
N TYR A 27 13.67 -1.26 -0.36
CA TYR A 27 12.89 0.00 -0.27
C TYR A 27 11.38 -0.28 -0.21
N GLY A 28 10.87 -1.17 -1.06
CA GLY A 28 9.45 -1.53 -1.07
C GLY A 28 8.98 -2.15 0.25
N ILE A 29 9.80 -3.01 0.87
CA ILE A 29 9.53 -3.57 2.20
C ILE A 29 9.51 -2.46 3.25
N GLY A 30 10.48 -1.54 3.22
CA GLY A 30 10.54 -0.42 4.17
C GLY A 30 9.34 0.52 4.02
N HIS A 31 9.00 0.90 2.78
CA HIS A 31 7.89 1.80 2.49
C HIS A 31 6.53 1.16 2.88
N GLY A 32 6.23 -0.02 2.35
CA GLY A 32 4.98 -0.72 2.68
C GLY A 32 4.90 -1.17 4.14
N GLY A 33 6.06 -1.46 4.77
CA GLY A 33 6.14 -1.80 6.19
C GLY A 33 5.78 -0.62 7.09
N ILE A 34 6.33 0.57 6.84
CA ILE A 34 5.98 1.76 7.64
C ILE A 34 4.51 2.16 7.45
N GLU A 35 3.99 2.05 6.22
CA GLU A 35 2.57 2.28 5.95
C GLU A 35 1.69 1.30 6.73
N ALA A 36 2.00 0.00 6.67
CA ALA A 36 1.26 -1.02 7.41
C ALA A 36 1.26 -0.73 8.92
N ILE A 37 2.40 -0.34 9.49
CA ILE A 37 2.52 0.03 10.91
C ILE A 37 1.67 1.26 11.22
N LEU A 38 1.71 2.29 10.38
CA LEU A 38 0.93 3.50 10.59
C LEU A 38 -0.57 3.24 10.48
N VAL A 39 -1.01 2.54 9.43
CA VAL A 39 -2.44 2.27 9.22
C VAL A 39 -2.99 1.36 10.32
N LEU A 40 -2.36 0.21 10.59
CA LEU A 40 -2.82 -0.70 11.64
C LEU A 40 -2.67 -0.09 13.04
N GLY A 41 -1.56 0.61 13.29
CA GLY A 41 -1.30 1.23 14.60
C GLY A 41 -2.30 2.33 14.91
N LEU A 42 -2.54 3.26 13.99
CA LEU A 42 -3.53 4.33 14.19
C LEU A 42 -4.95 3.77 14.31
N THR A 43 -5.29 2.78 13.49
CA THR A 43 -6.59 2.10 13.58
C THR A 43 -6.75 1.41 14.93
N ALA A 44 -5.73 0.71 15.42
CA ALA A 44 -5.77 0.05 16.73
C ALA A 44 -5.92 1.05 17.88
N ILE A 45 -5.18 2.16 17.85
CA ILE A 45 -5.29 3.23 18.86
C ILE A 45 -6.72 3.81 18.86
N ASN A 46 -7.26 4.11 17.68
CA ASN A 46 -8.63 4.62 17.56
C ASN A 46 -9.67 3.62 18.09
N ASN A 47 -9.55 2.34 17.70
CA ASN A 47 -10.47 1.29 18.16
C ASN A 47 -10.40 1.06 19.68
N ILE A 48 -9.20 1.11 20.27
CA ILE A 48 -9.02 1.00 21.73
C ILE A 48 -9.67 2.19 22.42
N ALA A 49 -9.50 3.42 21.92
CA ALA A 49 -10.11 4.61 22.49
C ALA A 49 -11.64 4.52 22.45
N ILE A 50 -12.23 4.13 21.31
CA ILE A 50 -13.69 3.92 21.19
C ILE A 50 -14.16 2.81 22.14
N ALA A 51 -13.47 1.68 22.21
CA ALA A 51 -13.82 0.58 23.10
C ALA A 51 -13.81 0.99 24.58
N GLN A 52 -12.85 1.83 24.98
CA GLN A 52 -12.82 2.37 26.34
C GLN A 52 -14.02 3.27 26.64
N LEU A 53 -14.41 4.15 25.70
CA LEU A 53 -15.59 5.00 25.84
C LEU A 53 -16.88 4.19 25.91
N VAL A 54 -16.99 3.13 25.10
CA VAL A 54 -18.13 2.19 25.15
C VAL A 54 -18.19 1.50 26.51
N ASN A 55 -17.08 0.94 26.97
CA ASN A 55 -17.02 0.19 28.24
C ASN A 55 -17.24 1.07 29.48
N SER A 56 -16.84 2.34 29.43
CA SER A 56 -17.07 3.30 30.52
C SER A 56 -18.46 3.94 30.52
N GLY A 57 -19.27 3.66 29.50
CA GLY A 57 -20.57 4.34 29.32
C GLY A 57 -20.48 5.82 28.93
N SER A 58 -19.30 6.27 28.49
CA SER A 58 -19.00 7.67 28.20
C SER A 58 -19.11 8.01 26.71
N ILE A 59 -19.92 7.27 25.94
CA ILE A 59 -20.11 7.47 24.48
C ILE A 59 -20.61 8.89 24.18
N GLU A 60 -21.42 9.46 25.06
CA GLU A 60 -21.96 10.81 24.91
C GLU A 60 -20.87 11.87 24.76
N THR A 61 -19.65 11.63 25.27
CA THR A 61 -18.53 12.57 25.11
C THR A 61 -18.09 12.78 23.66
N ILE A 62 -18.28 11.78 22.80
CA ILE A 62 -17.94 11.84 21.37
C ILE A 62 -19.15 12.03 20.46
N THR A 63 -20.36 11.81 20.95
CA THR A 63 -21.60 11.98 20.16
C THR A 63 -22.32 13.27 20.48
N ASN A 64 -22.05 13.90 21.63
CA ASN A 64 -22.72 15.13 22.05
C ASN A 64 -22.43 16.29 21.06
N GLY A 65 -23.46 16.90 20.56
CA GLY A 65 -23.39 17.98 19.57
C GLY A 65 -23.22 17.55 18.12
N LEU A 66 -23.08 16.24 17.83
CA LEU A 66 -23.07 15.72 16.48
C LEU A 66 -24.50 15.51 15.95
N THR A 67 -24.72 15.82 14.67
CA THR A 67 -26.02 15.63 14.00
C THR A 67 -25.84 15.13 12.57
N GLY A 68 -26.88 14.47 12.02
CA GLY A 68 -26.89 14.01 10.63
C GLY A 68 -25.73 13.06 10.32
N ALA A 69 -25.10 13.22 9.16
CA ALA A 69 -24.08 12.32 8.65
C ALA A 69 -22.86 12.14 9.59
N GLN A 70 -22.52 13.13 10.39
CA GLN A 70 -21.42 13.00 11.36
C GLN A 70 -21.78 12.03 12.49
N LEU A 71 -23.01 12.12 13.03
CA LEU A 71 -23.49 11.21 14.05
C LEU A 71 -23.58 9.79 13.51
N ASP A 72 -24.12 9.61 12.30
CA ASP A 72 -24.22 8.31 11.64
C ASP A 72 -22.85 7.66 11.44
N GLN A 73 -21.85 8.43 11.04
CA GLN A 73 -20.49 7.96 10.85
C GLN A 73 -19.85 7.49 12.18
N VAL A 74 -20.00 8.26 13.26
CA VAL A 74 -19.48 7.87 14.57
C VAL A 74 -20.20 6.64 15.12
N GLN A 75 -21.52 6.56 14.96
CA GLN A 75 -22.29 5.38 15.36
C GLN A 75 -21.88 4.12 14.59
N ALA A 76 -21.60 4.25 13.28
CA ALA A 76 -21.10 3.15 12.46
C ALA A 76 -19.70 2.68 12.96
N GLN A 77 -18.82 3.61 13.33
CA GLN A 77 -17.51 3.25 13.91
C GLN A 77 -17.65 2.53 15.27
N ILE A 78 -18.53 2.99 16.14
CA ILE A 78 -18.82 2.33 17.43
C ILE A 78 -19.34 0.91 17.18
N ALA A 79 -20.29 0.74 16.27
CA ALA A 79 -20.82 -0.57 15.91
C ALA A 79 -19.74 -1.50 15.32
N ALA A 80 -18.86 -0.97 14.49
CA ALA A 80 -17.74 -1.72 13.93
C ALA A 80 -16.76 -2.20 15.00
N VAL A 81 -16.44 -1.34 16.00
CA VAL A 81 -15.60 -1.72 17.14
C VAL A 81 -16.28 -2.77 18.02
N ALA A 82 -17.59 -2.60 18.29
CA ALA A 82 -18.35 -3.56 19.11
C ALA A 82 -18.47 -4.95 18.45
N SER A 83 -18.47 -5.02 17.13
CA SER A 83 -18.52 -6.27 16.35
C SER A 83 -17.14 -6.78 15.89
N PHE A 84 -16.05 -6.12 16.30
CA PHE A 84 -14.71 -6.49 15.87
C PHE A 84 -14.30 -7.84 16.43
N GLY A 85 -13.92 -8.77 15.55
CA GLY A 85 -13.54 -10.12 15.90
C GLY A 85 -12.30 -10.61 15.14
N ALA A 86 -11.94 -11.87 15.38
CA ALA A 86 -10.75 -12.48 14.77
C ALA A 86 -10.79 -12.46 13.23
N ALA A 87 -11.98 -12.60 12.63
CA ALA A 87 -12.13 -12.53 11.18
C ALA A 87 -11.75 -11.16 10.62
N ASN A 88 -12.15 -10.06 11.29
CA ASN A 88 -11.79 -8.71 10.90
C ASN A 88 -10.28 -8.47 11.00
N LEU A 89 -9.66 -9.00 12.07
CA LEU A 89 -8.20 -8.92 12.24
C LEU A 89 -7.46 -9.66 11.13
N LEU A 90 -7.87 -10.90 10.82
CA LEU A 90 -7.24 -11.70 9.77
C LEU A 90 -7.40 -11.04 8.39
N LEU A 91 -8.56 -10.49 8.11
CA LEU A 91 -8.82 -9.76 6.86
C LEU A 91 -7.92 -8.53 6.74
N GLY A 92 -7.81 -7.72 7.80
CA GLY A 92 -6.92 -6.56 7.82
C GLY A 92 -5.44 -6.92 7.67
N LEU A 93 -4.99 -8.04 8.25
CA LEU A 93 -3.63 -8.54 8.05
C LEU A 93 -3.39 -9.00 6.61
N ALA A 94 -4.37 -9.68 6.01
CA ALA A 94 -4.30 -10.11 4.62
C ALA A 94 -4.22 -8.90 3.67
N GLU A 95 -5.07 -7.89 3.88
CA GLU A 95 -5.05 -6.63 3.14
C GLU A 95 -3.68 -5.94 3.22
N ARG A 96 -3.07 -5.87 4.41
CA ARG A 96 -1.73 -5.29 4.58
C ARG A 96 -0.63 -6.10 3.88
N ALA A 97 -0.73 -7.42 3.86
CA ALA A 97 0.19 -8.27 3.10
C ALA A 97 0.07 -8.04 1.57
N ILE A 98 -1.16 -7.85 1.08
CA ILE A 98 -1.45 -7.51 -0.31
C ILE A 98 -0.87 -6.12 -0.63
N ALA A 99 -1.13 -5.10 0.19
CA ALA A 99 -0.62 -3.75 0.01
C ALA A 99 0.92 -3.71 0.03
N MET A 100 1.57 -4.41 0.97
CA MET A 100 3.03 -4.52 1.03
C MET A 100 3.60 -5.14 -0.25
N THR A 101 2.97 -6.21 -0.77
CA THR A 101 3.39 -6.86 -2.02
C THR A 101 3.26 -5.90 -3.20
N LEU A 102 2.21 -5.08 -3.25
CA LEU A 102 2.06 -4.02 -4.24
C LEU A 102 3.20 -3.01 -4.14
N HIS A 103 3.50 -2.48 -2.94
CA HIS A 103 4.56 -1.48 -2.75
C HIS A 103 5.94 -2.02 -3.15
N ILE A 104 6.24 -3.30 -2.86
CA ILE A 104 7.46 -3.96 -3.34
C ILE A 104 7.47 -4.00 -4.87
N SER A 105 6.34 -4.39 -5.48
CA SER A 105 6.20 -4.49 -6.93
C SER A 105 6.39 -3.14 -7.63
N LEU A 106 5.72 -2.10 -7.14
CA LEU A 106 5.82 -0.74 -7.68
C LEU A 106 7.23 -0.16 -7.48
N SER A 107 7.90 -0.49 -6.36
CA SER A 107 9.30 -0.07 -6.13
C SER A 107 10.23 -0.62 -7.20
N VAL A 108 10.06 -1.87 -7.62
CA VAL A 108 10.84 -2.46 -8.72
C VAL A 108 10.58 -1.73 -10.05
N VAL A 109 9.31 -1.40 -10.35
CA VAL A 109 8.95 -0.68 -11.57
C VAL A 109 9.53 0.73 -11.59
N VAL A 110 9.42 1.48 -10.47
CA VAL A 110 9.97 2.84 -10.36
C VAL A 110 11.50 2.83 -10.37
N PHE A 111 12.12 1.85 -9.70
CA PHE A 111 13.58 1.68 -9.75
C PHE A 111 14.05 1.48 -11.20
N ARG A 112 13.33 0.68 -11.98
CA ARG A 112 13.61 0.52 -13.41
C ARG A 112 13.46 1.83 -14.19
N ALA A 113 12.44 2.65 -13.87
CA ALA A 113 12.28 3.98 -14.48
C ALA A 113 13.53 4.84 -14.30
N VAL A 114 14.10 4.83 -13.07
CA VAL A 114 15.32 5.58 -12.73
C VAL A 114 16.53 5.00 -13.43
N ARG A 115 16.73 3.67 -13.39
CA ARG A 115 17.91 3.00 -13.97
C ARG A 115 17.96 3.16 -15.50
N GLN A 116 16.84 3.02 -16.17
CA GLN A 116 16.76 3.13 -17.62
C GLN A 116 16.48 4.56 -18.12
N ARG A 117 16.29 5.53 -17.22
CA ARG A 117 15.89 6.91 -17.54
C ARG A 117 14.64 7.00 -18.44
N LYS A 118 13.69 6.08 -18.23
CA LYS A 118 12.44 5.98 -19.00
C LYS A 118 11.26 6.36 -18.12
N ALA A 119 10.75 7.59 -18.28
CA ALA A 119 9.61 8.10 -17.51
C ALA A 119 8.32 7.27 -17.69
N GLY A 120 8.18 6.53 -18.79
CA GLY A 120 7.05 5.65 -19.04
C GLY A 120 6.82 4.61 -17.94
N TYR A 121 7.87 4.08 -17.31
CA TYR A 121 7.74 3.17 -16.18
C TYR A 121 7.21 3.87 -14.92
N LEU A 122 7.53 5.16 -14.71
CA LEU A 122 6.94 5.94 -13.63
C LEU A 122 5.45 6.15 -13.88
N GLY A 123 5.07 6.55 -15.10
CA GLY A 123 3.66 6.68 -15.48
C GLY A 123 2.88 5.39 -15.30
N LEU A 124 3.49 4.24 -15.68
CA LEU A 124 2.90 2.92 -15.46
C LEU A 124 2.73 2.61 -13.96
N ALA A 125 3.73 2.90 -13.12
CA ALA A 125 3.63 2.68 -11.67
C ALA A 125 2.49 3.52 -11.05
N VAL A 126 2.36 4.78 -11.45
CA VAL A 126 1.25 5.65 -11.03
C VAL A 126 -0.10 5.08 -11.47
N ALA A 127 -0.22 4.61 -12.70
CA ALA A 127 -1.46 4.04 -13.21
C ALA A 127 -1.84 2.73 -12.50
N LEU A 128 -0.85 1.85 -12.24
CA LEU A 128 -1.06 0.60 -11.49
C LEU A 128 -1.48 0.86 -10.05
N HIS A 129 -0.86 1.83 -9.38
CA HIS A 129 -1.24 2.22 -8.03
C HIS A 129 -2.66 2.78 -8.00
N ALA A 130 -2.99 3.72 -8.88
CA ALA A 130 -4.33 4.27 -8.99
C ALA A 130 -5.38 3.20 -9.28
N LEU A 131 -5.06 2.23 -10.17
CA LEU A 131 -5.95 1.11 -10.46
C LEU A 131 -6.19 0.23 -9.23
N PHE A 132 -5.16 0.04 -8.41
CA PHE A 132 -5.26 -0.73 -7.17
C PHE A 132 -6.16 -0.04 -6.13
N ASP A 133 -6.19 1.29 -6.09
CA ASP A 133 -7.04 2.06 -5.18
C ASP A 133 -8.53 2.05 -5.57
N VAL A 134 -8.85 1.76 -6.85
CA VAL A 134 -10.23 1.81 -7.38
C VAL A 134 -11.21 0.92 -6.60
N PRO A 135 -10.94 -0.37 -6.29
CA PRO A 135 -11.87 -1.21 -5.55
C PRO A 135 -12.23 -0.63 -4.18
N ALA A 136 -11.24 -0.12 -3.44
CA ALA A 136 -11.45 0.50 -2.13
C ALA A 136 -12.27 1.80 -2.24
N ALA A 137 -11.99 2.64 -3.25
CA ALA A 137 -12.75 3.84 -3.51
C ALA A 137 -14.21 3.54 -3.87
N LEU A 138 -14.47 2.54 -4.71
CA LEU A 138 -15.82 2.10 -5.08
C LEU A 138 -16.58 1.54 -3.87
N PHE A 139 -15.90 0.87 -2.96
CA PHE A 139 -16.49 0.41 -1.70
C PHE A 139 -16.88 1.61 -0.81
N GLN A 140 -16.00 2.58 -0.66
CA GLN A 140 -16.26 3.80 0.13
C GLN A 140 -17.40 4.64 -0.44
N CYS A 141 -17.55 4.68 -1.78
CA CYS A 141 -18.64 5.36 -2.46
C CYS A 141 -19.97 4.56 -2.43
N GLY A 142 -19.99 3.38 -1.82
CA GLY A 142 -21.20 2.53 -1.75
C GLY A 142 -21.58 1.89 -3.09
N VAL A 143 -20.67 1.81 -4.06
CA VAL A 143 -20.89 1.09 -5.33
C VAL A 143 -20.63 -0.41 -5.14
N LEU A 144 -19.58 -0.76 -4.42
CA LEU A 144 -19.31 -2.12 -3.98
C LEU A 144 -19.76 -2.27 -2.53
N HIS A 145 -20.49 -3.37 -2.25
CA HIS A 145 -21.06 -3.63 -0.92
C HIS A 145 -20.42 -4.84 -0.22
N SER A 146 -19.63 -5.62 -0.94
CA SER A 146 -19.00 -6.83 -0.41
C SER A 146 -17.51 -6.62 -0.17
N THR A 147 -17.10 -6.65 1.08
CA THR A 147 -15.68 -6.61 1.47
C THR A 147 -14.89 -7.75 0.82
N TRP A 148 -15.45 -8.95 0.77
CA TRP A 148 -14.81 -10.11 0.14
C TRP A 148 -14.55 -9.91 -1.35
N LEU A 149 -15.46 -9.22 -2.06
CA LEU A 149 -15.26 -8.90 -3.47
C LEU A 149 -14.13 -7.87 -3.64
N VAL A 150 -14.06 -6.88 -2.76
CA VAL A 150 -12.96 -5.89 -2.77
C VAL A 150 -11.62 -6.59 -2.58
N GLU A 151 -11.51 -7.44 -1.55
CA GLU A 151 -10.27 -8.17 -1.27
C GLU A 151 -9.85 -9.11 -2.42
N ALA A 152 -10.82 -9.78 -3.04
CA ALA A 152 -10.55 -10.62 -4.20
C ALA A 152 -10.02 -9.80 -5.39
N LEU A 153 -10.59 -8.63 -5.65
CA LEU A 153 -10.12 -7.71 -6.69
C LEU A 153 -8.72 -7.19 -6.39
N LEU A 154 -8.46 -6.76 -5.15
CA LEU A 154 -7.14 -6.31 -4.71
C LEU A 154 -6.09 -7.41 -4.86
N LEU A 155 -6.42 -8.64 -4.48
CA LEU A 155 -5.54 -9.80 -4.62
C LEU A 155 -5.20 -10.08 -6.10
N VAL A 156 -6.20 -10.08 -6.99
CA VAL A 156 -5.97 -10.33 -8.43
C VAL A 156 -5.08 -9.24 -9.03
N LEU A 157 -5.36 -7.96 -8.72
CA LEU A 157 -4.54 -6.83 -9.19
C LEU A 157 -3.11 -6.91 -8.65
N CYS A 158 -2.96 -7.26 -7.37
CA CYS A 158 -1.66 -7.44 -6.72
C CYS A 158 -0.85 -8.56 -7.39
N LEU A 159 -1.46 -9.72 -7.63
CA LEU A 159 -0.78 -10.85 -8.29
C LEU A 159 -0.34 -10.48 -9.72
N GLY A 160 -1.17 -9.78 -10.47
CA GLY A 160 -0.82 -9.25 -11.80
C GLY A 160 0.36 -8.28 -11.74
N CYS A 161 0.32 -7.34 -10.79
CA CYS A 161 1.40 -6.38 -10.56
C CYS A 161 2.71 -7.08 -10.13
N ALA A 162 2.63 -8.05 -9.22
CA ALA A 162 3.78 -8.83 -8.75
C ALA A 162 4.41 -9.68 -9.87
N ALA A 163 3.58 -10.31 -10.71
CA ALA A 163 4.07 -11.06 -11.88
C ALA A 163 4.79 -10.14 -12.87
N TYR A 164 4.24 -8.97 -13.13
CA TYR A 164 4.88 -7.96 -13.96
C TYR A 164 6.20 -7.47 -13.35
N ALA A 165 6.19 -7.10 -12.06
CA ALA A 165 7.36 -6.64 -11.34
C ALA A 165 8.47 -7.70 -11.30
N LYS A 166 8.14 -8.99 -11.12
CA LYS A 166 9.08 -10.10 -11.21
C LYS A 166 9.79 -10.14 -12.57
N LYS A 167 9.06 -9.98 -13.67
CA LYS A 167 9.64 -9.89 -15.02
C LYS A 167 10.60 -8.69 -15.14
N GLN A 168 10.22 -7.53 -14.58
CA GLN A 168 11.06 -6.34 -14.60
C GLN A 168 12.32 -6.54 -13.73
N TYR A 169 12.18 -7.16 -12.57
CA TYR A 169 13.29 -7.46 -11.66
C TYR A 169 14.32 -8.39 -12.31
N CYS A 170 13.87 -9.45 -13.00
CA CYS A 170 14.77 -10.35 -13.73
C CYS A 170 15.48 -9.67 -14.91
N ALA A 171 14.84 -8.66 -15.52
CA ALA A 171 15.41 -7.90 -16.63
C ALA A 171 16.35 -6.76 -16.19
N LEU A 172 16.47 -6.47 -14.88
CA LEU A 172 17.46 -5.55 -14.33
C LEU A 172 18.80 -6.29 -14.17
N GLN A 173 19.82 -5.84 -14.91
CA GLN A 173 21.17 -6.38 -14.77
C GLN A 173 21.82 -5.92 -13.46
N GLU A 174 22.60 -6.78 -12.84
CA GLU A 174 23.44 -6.42 -11.70
C GLU A 174 24.63 -5.56 -12.19
N PRO A 175 25.11 -4.58 -11.41
CA PRO A 175 26.24 -3.73 -11.80
C PRO A 175 27.51 -4.53 -12.12
N GLU A 176 27.70 -5.66 -11.48
CA GLU A 176 28.87 -6.53 -11.63
C GLU A 176 28.88 -7.26 -12.99
N GLN A 177 27.69 -7.62 -13.49
CA GLN A 177 27.54 -8.24 -14.82
C GLN A 177 27.73 -7.23 -15.96
N GLN A 178 27.39 -5.97 -15.72
CA GLN A 178 27.58 -4.89 -16.70
C GLN A 178 29.06 -4.60 -16.94
N THR A 179 29.88 -4.60 -15.88
CA THR A 179 31.34 -4.39 -15.99
C THR A 179 32.07 -5.55 -16.66
N LEU A 180 31.55 -6.76 -16.62
CA LEU A 180 32.12 -7.91 -17.32
C LEU A 180 31.75 -7.90 -18.82
N SER A 181 30.50 -7.57 -19.14
CA SER A 181 30.05 -7.44 -20.53
C SER A 181 30.77 -6.33 -21.28
N ASP A 182 30.95 -5.17 -20.66
CA ASP A 182 31.68 -4.03 -21.25
C ASP A 182 33.17 -4.32 -21.47
N LYS A 183 33.73 -5.30 -20.73
CA LYS A 183 35.11 -5.76 -20.91
C LYS A 183 35.28 -6.84 -21.97
N GLU A 184 34.25 -7.58 -22.29
CA GLU A 184 34.25 -8.57 -23.36
C GLU A 184 33.98 -7.95 -24.75
N GLU A 185 33.38 -6.76 -24.82
CA GLU A 185 33.13 -6.02 -26.06
C GLU A 185 34.23 -5.02 -26.42
N SER A 186 35.29 -4.84 -25.60
CA SER A 186 36.42 -3.93 -25.82
C SER A 186 37.69 -4.69 -26.19
#